data_04e1ecb114593ca613eeae06cca2ddc0
#
_entry.id   04e1ecb114593ca613eeae06cca2ddc0
#
_cell.length_a   1.000
_cell.length_b   1.000
_cell.length_c   1.000
_cell.angle_alpha   90.00
_cell.angle_beta   90.00
_cell.angle_gamma   90.00
#
_symmetry.space_group_name_H-M   'P 1'
#
loop_
_entity.id
_entity.type
_entity.pdbx_description
1 polymer ?
#
loop_
_entity_poly.entity_id
_entity_poly.type
_entity_poly.pdbx_seq_one_letter_code
_entity_poly.pdbx_strand_id
1 'polypeptide(L)'
;LFGIIQGGLYDDLRIKSLNELIEIGFDGYAVGGLAVGETQKEMFTVLDNLKTEMPPEKPHYLMGVGTPSDILGAVKRGIDMFDCVLPTRSGRTGLAFTWEGRVNIKNNKYQKDDSPLDPNCKNLDLNKYSKNYLNHLFNTNEILGSMLLTLHNINFYQELMSAIRKNIENGTFDGFYDKFKDKL
;
A
#
# COMPACT_ATOMS: atom_id res chain seq x y z
N LEU A 1 -2.07 4.54 22.59
CA LEU A 1 -0.80 5.22 22.26
C LEU A 1 0.19 4.22 21.67
N PHE A 2 0.94 4.61 20.58
CA PHE A 2 1.93 3.76 19.94
C PHE A 2 3.36 4.19 20.30
N GLY A 3 4.20 3.21 20.64
CA GLY A 3 5.66 3.37 20.70
C GLY A 3 6.26 3.30 19.31
N ILE A 4 7.14 4.27 18.92
CA ILE A 4 7.72 4.30 17.58
C ILE A 4 9.15 3.77 17.62
N ILE A 5 9.37 2.59 17.04
CA ILE A 5 10.68 1.93 16.91
C ILE A 5 11.51 2.71 15.89
N GLN A 6 12.69 3.15 16.30
CA GLN A 6 13.66 3.85 15.46
C GLN A 6 14.98 3.06 15.39
N GLY A 7 15.92 3.46 14.52
CA GLY A 7 17.24 2.81 14.40
C GLY A 7 17.77 2.72 12.97
N GLY A 8 17.13 3.40 12.00
CA GLY A 8 17.53 3.34 10.58
C GLY A 8 17.51 1.92 10.04
N LEU A 9 18.59 1.48 9.39
CA LEU A 9 18.77 0.13 8.89
C LEU A 9 19.64 -0.75 9.81
N TYR A 10 19.92 -0.30 11.04
CA TYR A 10 20.78 -1.00 12.00
C TYR A 10 19.94 -1.87 12.94
N ASP A 11 20.09 -3.18 12.82
CA ASP A 11 19.27 -4.15 13.55
C ASP A 11 19.41 -4.05 15.06
N ASP A 12 20.66 -3.87 15.55
CA ASP A 12 20.96 -3.70 16.97
C ASP A 12 20.27 -2.49 17.58
N LEU A 13 20.25 -1.37 16.85
CA LEU A 13 19.56 -0.15 17.28
C LEU A 13 18.03 -0.32 17.25
N ARG A 14 17.49 -1.03 16.26
CA ARG A 14 16.06 -1.35 16.17
C ARG A 14 15.60 -2.21 17.34
N ILE A 15 16.33 -3.28 17.62
CA ILE A 15 16.02 -4.18 18.73
C ILE A 15 16.15 -3.47 20.07
N LYS A 16 17.20 -2.67 20.26
CA LYS A 16 17.35 -1.87 21.47
C LYS A 16 16.17 -0.89 21.65
N SER A 17 15.80 -0.14 20.59
CA SER A 17 14.66 0.76 20.63
C SER A 17 13.35 0.03 20.96
N LEU A 18 13.11 -1.12 20.34
CA LEU A 18 11.93 -1.94 20.62
C LEU A 18 11.87 -2.38 22.08
N ASN A 19 12.97 -2.93 22.63
CA ASN A 19 13.01 -3.41 24.00
C ASN A 19 12.73 -2.30 25.02
N GLU A 20 13.36 -1.14 24.85
CA GLU A 20 13.11 0.03 25.71
C GLU A 20 11.66 0.51 25.64
N LEU A 21 11.02 0.46 24.45
CA LEU A 21 9.60 0.79 24.29
C LEU A 21 8.68 -0.27 24.91
N ILE A 22 9.04 -1.55 24.87
CA ILE A 22 8.29 -2.63 25.51
C ILE A 22 8.31 -2.46 27.06
N GLU A 23 9.45 -2.08 27.63
CA GLU A 23 9.56 -1.80 29.07
C GLU A 23 8.67 -0.64 29.53
N ILE A 24 8.52 0.40 28.68
CA ILE A 24 7.60 1.52 28.94
C ILE A 24 6.14 1.07 28.87
N GLY A 25 5.81 0.20 27.90
CA GLY A 25 4.47 -0.34 27.66
C GLY A 25 3.59 0.59 26.81
N PHE A 26 3.16 0.10 25.65
CA PHE A 26 2.29 0.82 24.72
C PHE A 26 1.10 -0.07 24.26
N ASP A 27 0.05 0.58 23.74
CA ASP A 27 -1.12 -0.12 23.16
C ASP A 27 -0.79 -0.80 21.83
N GLY A 28 0.26 -0.33 21.15
CA GLY A 28 0.78 -0.86 19.88
C GLY A 28 2.17 -0.34 19.58
N TYR A 29 2.79 -0.87 18.53
CA TYR A 29 4.14 -0.51 18.12
C TYR A 29 4.19 -0.09 16.66
N ALA A 30 4.81 1.05 16.39
CA ALA A 30 5.01 1.56 15.04
C ALA A 30 6.47 1.39 14.61
N VAL A 31 6.70 1.08 13.33
CA VAL A 31 8.02 1.09 12.73
C VAL A 31 8.19 2.40 11.97
N GLY A 32 9.01 3.30 12.52
CA GLY A 32 9.32 4.59 11.95
C GLY A 32 10.68 4.62 11.26
N GLY A 33 11.01 5.75 10.58
CA GLY A 33 12.29 5.95 9.91
C GLY A 33 12.58 4.98 8.76
N LEU A 34 11.53 4.49 8.10
CA LEU A 34 11.55 3.81 6.82
C LEU A 34 10.75 4.62 5.78
N ALA A 35 10.79 4.24 4.51
CA ALA A 35 10.22 4.99 3.37
C ALA A 35 10.83 6.39 3.17
N VAL A 36 12.11 6.56 3.51
CA VAL A 36 12.86 7.82 3.41
C VAL A 36 14.06 7.73 2.46
N GLY A 37 14.17 6.68 1.65
CA GLY A 37 15.20 6.50 0.63
C GLY A 37 15.80 5.11 0.53
N GLU A 38 15.52 4.21 1.46
CA GLU A 38 15.90 2.80 1.38
C GLU A 38 15.10 2.06 0.29
N THR A 39 15.66 0.93 -0.15
CA THR A 39 14.99 0.02 -1.08
C THR A 39 13.93 -0.81 -0.37
N GLN A 40 12.95 -1.33 -1.12
CA GLN A 40 11.96 -2.29 -0.61
C GLN A 40 12.63 -3.49 0.08
N LYS A 41 13.75 -3.98 -0.48
CA LYS A 41 14.49 -5.11 0.08
C LYS A 41 15.05 -4.78 1.47
N GLU A 42 15.64 -3.59 1.64
CA GLU A 42 16.17 -3.14 2.94
C GLU A 42 15.04 -2.98 3.96
N MET A 43 13.94 -2.36 3.56
CA MET A 43 12.74 -2.25 4.40
C MET A 43 12.24 -3.63 4.85
N PHE A 44 12.13 -4.59 3.93
CA PHE A 44 11.69 -5.94 4.27
C PHE A 44 12.67 -6.68 5.17
N THR A 45 13.99 -6.46 5.01
CA THR A 45 15.00 -7.02 5.92
C THR A 45 14.79 -6.52 7.35
N VAL A 46 14.57 -5.21 7.53
CA VAL A 46 14.26 -4.65 8.86
C VAL A 46 12.99 -5.27 9.45
N LEU A 47 11.94 -5.42 8.65
CA LEU A 47 10.69 -6.03 9.13
C LEU A 47 10.85 -7.52 9.47
N ASP A 48 11.64 -8.27 8.70
CA ASP A 48 11.94 -9.69 8.99
C ASP A 48 12.65 -9.84 10.33
N ASN A 49 13.59 -8.93 10.66
CA ASN A 49 14.33 -8.94 11.93
C ASN A 49 13.46 -8.50 13.13
N LEU A 50 12.48 -7.62 12.91
CA LEU A 50 11.56 -7.17 13.96
C LEU A 50 10.39 -8.13 14.20
N LYS A 51 10.00 -8.93 13.21
CA LYS A 51 8.78 -9.75 13.21
C LYS A 51 8.64 -10.65 14.43
N THR A 52 9.74 -11.27 14.86
CA THR A 52 9.76 -12.22 15.99
C THR A 52 9.91 -11.54 17.34
N GLU A 53 10.31 -10.28 17.34
CA GLU A 53 10.61 -9.51 18.56
C GLU A 53 9.43 -8.63 18.98
N MET A 54 8.62 -8.18 18.03
CA MET A 54 7.44 -7.37 18.35
C MET A 54 6.34 -8.21 19.03
N PRO A 55 5.69 -7.69 20.08
CA PRO A 55 4.64 -8.40 20.81
C PRO A 55 3.45 -8.77 19.89
N PRO A 56 3.17 -10.07 19.65
CA PRO A 56 2.21 -10.51 18.66
C PRO A 56 0.75 -10.16 18.99
N GLU A 57 0.46 -9.86 20.27
CA GLU A 57 -0.86 -9.46 20.74
C GLU A 57 -1.14 -7.95 20.59
N LYS A 58 -0.17 -7.19 20.14
CA LYS A 58 -0.27 -5.74 19.93
C LYS A 58 -0.34 -5.39 18.46
N PRO A 59 -1.09 -4.35 18.05
CA PRO A 59 -1.11 -3.91 16.66
C PRO A 59 0.24 -3.30 16.24
N HIS A 60 0.67 -3.61 15.02
CA HIS A 60 1.90 -3.13 14.41
C HIS A 60 1.60 -2.18 13.24
N TYR A 61 2.24 -1.02 13.27
CA TYR A 61 2.00 0.05 12.31
C TYR A 61 3.29 0.41 11.55
N LEU A 62 3.27 0.27 10.22
CA LEU A 62 4.37 0.72 9.36
C LEU A 62 4.06 2.11 8.81
N MET A 63 4.84 3.11 9.26
CA MET A 63 4.59 4.51 8.98
C MET A 63 5.06 4.92 7.58
N GLY A 64 4.23 5.67 6.85
CA GLY A 64 4.57 6.29 5.57
C GLY A 64 4.65 5.35 4.38
N VAL A 65 4.27 4.08 4.54
CA VAL A 65 4.32 3.04 3.50
C VAL A 65 2.90 2.69 3.04
N GLY A 66 2.57 2.47 1.78
CA GLY A 66 3.40 2.41 0.63
C GLY A 66 2.67 1.97 -0.62
N THR A 67 3.41 1.38 -1.52
CA THR A 67 2.82 0.76 -2.72
C THR A 67 2.00 -0.47 -2.35
N PRO A 68 1.09 -0.95 -3.23
CA PRO A 68 0.34 -2.19 -2.97
C PRO A 68 1.25 -3.40 -2.68
N SER A 69 2.38 -3.53 -3.39
CA SER A 69 3.36 -4.59 -3.14
C SER A 69 4.07 -4.44 -1.79
N ASP A 70 4.35 -3.20 -1.35
CA ASP A 70 4.93 -2.94 -0.02
C ASP A 70 3.96 -3.36 1.08
N ILE A 71 2.68 -3.01 0.95
CA ILE A 71 1.64 -3.40 1.89
C ILE A 71 1.53 -4.92 1.99
N LEU A 72 1.45 -5.63 0.85
CA LEU A 72 1.40 -7.10 0.83
C LEU A 72 2.61 -7.72 1.52
N GLY A 73 3.82 -7.23 1.19
CA GLY A 73 5.06 -7.73 1.78
C GLY A 73 5.20 -7.44 3.27
N ALA A 74 4.71 -6.28 3.71
CA ALA A 74 4.73 -5.90 5.12
C ALA A 74 3.71 -6.68 5.95
N VAL A 75 2.49 -6.92 5.43
CA VAL A 75 1.49 -7.78 6.10
C VAL A 75 2.02 -9.20 6.29
N LYS A 76 2.73 -9.76 5.30
CA LYS A 76 3.41 -11.07 5.45
C LYS A 76 4.43 -11.10 6.59
N ARG A 77 4.91 -9.92 6.98
CA ARG A 77 5.88 -9.70 8.07
C ARG A 77 5.25 -9.24 9.38
N GLY A 78 3.92 -9.31 9.48
CA GLY A 78 3.19 -9.04 10.72
C GLY A 78 2.82 -7.57 10.94
N ILE A 79 2.75 -6.77 9.89
CA ILE A 79 2.24 -5.38 9.97
C ILE A 79 0.73 -5.35 9.73
N ASP A 80 0.02 -4.58 10.56
CA ASP A 80 -1.45 -4.48 10.56
C ASP A 80 -1.96 -3.17 9.96
N MET A 81 -1.20 -2.07 10.13
CA MET A 81 -1.65 -0.71 9.86
C MET A 81 -0.67 0.05 8.99
N PHE A 82 -1.21 0.93 8.14
CA PHE A 82 -0.44 1.74 7.19
C PHE A 82 -1.05 3.12 7.05
N ASP A 83 -0.20 4.11 6.75
CA ASP A 83 -0.59 5.38 6.15
C ASP A 83 0.29 5.67 4.95
N CYS A 84 -0.25 6.25 3.90
CA CYS A 84 0.60 6.82 2.86
C CYS A 84 -0.16 7.83 1.96
N VAL A 85 0.62 8.70 1.32
CA VAL A 85 0.08 9.70 0.38
C VAL A 85 -0.09 9.16 -1.04
N LEU A 86 0.42 7.96 -1.34
CA LEU A 86 0.50 7.44 -2.72
C LEU A 86 -0.86 7.35 -3.42
N PRO A 87 -1.95 6.86 -2.82
CA PRO A 87 -3.22 6.78 -3.51
C PRO A 87 -3.67 8.12 -4.07
N THR A 88 -3.60 9.17 -3.26
CA THR A 88 -4.05 10.51 -3.65
C THR A 88 -3.02 11.25 -4.50
N ARG A 89 -1.72 11.17 -4.15
CA ARG A 89 -0.65 11.80 -4.94
C ARG A 89 -0.60 11.21 -6.34
N SER A 90 -0.60 9.89 -6.48
CA SER A 90 -0.58 9.20 -7.77
C SER A 90 -1.83 9.51 -8.60
N GLY A 91 -3.01 9.50 -7.99
CA GLY A 91 -4.26 9.87 -8.66
C GLY A 91 -4.19 11.27 -9.26
N ARG A 92 -3.65 12.25 -8.54
CA ARG A 92 -3.48 13.63 -9.07
C ARG A 92 -2.47 13.73 -10.21
N THR A 93 -1.54 12.81 -10.32
CA THR A 93 -0.49 12.82 -11.36
C THR A 93 -0.80 11.92 -12.55
N GLY A 94 -1.91 11.19 -12.53
CA GLY A 94 -2.35 10.34 -13.64
C GLY A 94 -1.94 8.87 -13.50
N LEU A 95 -1.47 8.44 -12.32
CA LEU A 95 -1.13 7.06 -12.04
C LEU A 95 -2.24 6.39 -11.23
N ALA A 96 -2.80 5.31 -11.76
CA ALA A 96 -3.75 4.43 -11.07
C ALA A 96 -3.08 3.11 -10.65
N PHE A 97 -3.57 2.57 -9.52
CA PHE A 97 -3.30 1.22 -9.06
C PHE A 97 -4.50 0.33 -9.37
N THR A 98 -4.27 -0.82 -10.00
CA THR A 98 -5.32 -1.75 -10.39
C THR A 98 -4.93 -3.18 -10.02
N TRP A 99 -5.88 -4.11 -10.05
CA TRP A 99 -5.61 -5.54 -9.84
C TRP A 99 -4.73 -6.17 -10.93
N GLU A 100 -4.53 -5.45 -12.04
CA GLU A 100 -3.64 -5.84 -13.15
C GLU A 100 -2.30 -5.07 -13.13
N GLY A 101 -2.03 -4.29 -12.08
CA GLY A 101 -0.83 -3.48 -11.91
C GLY A 101 -1.06 -2.00 -12.13
N ARG A 102 0.01 -1.27 -12.39
CA ARG A 102 -0.02 0.21 -12.49
C ARG A 102 -0.44 0.68 -13.88
N VAL A 103 -1.32 1.68 -13.93
CA VAL A 103 -1.80 2.30 -15.16
C VAL A 103 -1.46 3.80 -15.14
N ASN A 104 -0.51 4.24 -15.97
CA ASN A 104 -0.31 5.67 -16.22
C ASN A 104 -1.29 6.12 -17.33
N ILE A 105 -2.39 6.75 -16.93
CA ILE A 105 -3.48 7.09 -17.81
C ILE A 105 -3.10 8.12 -18.88
N LYS A 106 -2.02 8.88 -18.69
CA LYS A 106 -1.52 9.87 -19.67
C LYS A 106 -0.88 9.22 -20.90
N ASN A 107 -0.63 7.91 -20.88
CA ASN A 107 -0.02 7.21 -22.00
C ASN A 107 -0.96 7.23 -23.22
N ASN A 108 -0.41 7.58 -24.41
CA ASN A 108 -1.15 7.69 -25.66
C ASN A 108 -1.86 6.40 -26.09
N LYS A 109 -1.41 5.24 -25.63
CA LYS A 109 -2.08 3.96 -25.90
C LYS A 109 -3.54 3.91 -25.43
N TYR A 110 -3.90 4.75 -24.46
CA TYR A 110 -5.26 4.81 -23.90
C TYR A 110 -6.20 5.78 -24.62
N GLN A 111 -5.73 6.56 -25.60
CA GLN A 111 -6.55 7.53 -26.34
C GLN A 111 -7.75 6.92 -27.08
N LYS A 112 -7.69 5.62 -27.37
CA LYS A 112 -8.76 4.88 -28.08
C LYS A 112 -9.21 3.64 -27.31
N ASP A 113 -8.92 3.57 -26.01
CA ASP A 113 -9.25 2.42 -25.15
C ASP A 113 -10.55 2.69 -24.39
N ASP A 114 -11.66 2.15 -24.89
CA ASP A 114 -12.99 2.31 -24.29
C ASP A 114 -13.24 1.38 -23.09
N SER A 115 -12.26 0.54 -22.71
CA SER A 115 -12.39 -0.33 -21.56
C SER A 115 -12.34 0.45 -20.24
N PRO A 116 -12.95 -0.06 -19.16
CA PRO A 116 -12.86 0.55 -17.84
C PRO A 116 -11.42 0.54 -17.33
N LEU A 117 -11.13 1.45 -16.38
CA LEU A 117 -9.79 1.60 -15.80
C LEU A 117 -9.30 0.28 -15.16
N ASP A 118 -10.14 -0.35 -14.35
CA ASP A 118 -9.90 -1.67 -13.75
C ASP A 118 -11.18 -2.52 -13.85
N PRO A 119 -11.23 -3.52 -14.75
CA PRO A 119 -12.40 -4.40 -14.87
C PRO A 119 -12.71 -5.19 -13.60
N ASN A 120 -11.73 -5.38 -12.71
CA ASN A 120 -11.88 -6.11 -11.45
C ASN A 120 -12.29 -5.22 -10.27
N CYS A 121 -12.42 -3.90 -10.47
CA CYS A 121 -12.90 -2.97 -9.45
C CYS A 121 -14.35 -3.28 -9.09
N LYS A 122 -14.64 -3.41 -7.79
CA LYS A 122 -16.00 -3.70 -7.31
C LYS A 122 -16.94 -2.51 -7.35
N ASN A 123 -16.38 -1.31 -7.37
CA ASN A 123 -17.17 -0.09 -7.46
C ASN A 123 -17.60 0.17 -8.91
N LEU A 124 -18.84 -0.23 -9.25
CA LEU A 124 -19.39 -0.10 -10.59
C LEU A 124 -19.53 1.35 -11.08
N ASP A 125 -19.64 2.32 -10.18
CA ASP A 125 -19.72 3.73 -10.56
C ASP A 125 -18.38 4.24 -11.12
N LEU A 126 -17.26 3.72 -10.66
CA LEU A 126 -15.94 4.04 -11.21
C LEU A 126 -15.73 3.42 -12.59
N ASN A 127 -16.31 2.26 -12.85
CA ASN A 127 -16.21 1.55 -14.13
C ASN A 127 -17.06 2.18 -15.26
N LYS A 128 -17.87 3.19 -14.96
CA LYS A 128 -18.59 3.99 -15.99
C LYS A 128 -17.67 4.86 -16.83
N TYR A 129 -16.44 5.12 -16.34
CA TYR A 129 -15.48 5.97 -17.02
C TYR A 129 -14.42 5.11 -17.71
N SER A 130 -14.35 5.24 -19.05
CA SER A 130 -13.36 4.51 -19.84
C SER A 130 -11.97 5.13 -19.73
N LYS A 131 -10.95 4.33 -20.08
CA LYS A 131 -9.56 4.82 -20.11
C LYS A 131 -9.35 5.95 -21.08
N ASN A 132 -10.02 5.96 -22.27
CA ASN A 132 -9.93 7.05 -23.22
C ASN A 132 -10.48 8.35 -22.64
N TYR A 133 -11.62 8.29 -21.94
CA TYR A 133 -12.20 9.46 -21.30
C TYR A 133 -11.29 10.03 -20.20
N LEU A 134 -10.76 9.17 -19.34
CA LEU A 134 -9.80 9.57 -18.30
C LEU A 134 -8.51 10.14 -18.92
N ASN A 135 -7.99 9.53 -19.98
CA ASN A 135 -6.84 10.03 -20.73
C ASN A 135 -7.12 11.45 -21.29
N HIS A 136 -8.30 11.64 -21.89
CA HIS A 136 -8.72 12.96 -22.38
C HIS A 136 -8.73 14.01 -21.25
N LEU A 137 -9.34 13.72 -20.11
CA LEU A 137 -9.40 14.63 -18.97
C LEU A 137 -7.99 15.05 -18.49
N PHE A 138 -7.04 14.11 -18.42
CA PHE A 138 -5.67 14.44 -18.04
C PHE A 138 -4.92 15.25 -19.10
N ASN A 139 -5.14 14.99 -20.39
CA ASN A 139 -4.50 15.71 -21.47
C ASN A 139 -5.02 17.15 -21.61
N THR A 140 -6.27 17.39 -21.21
CA THR A 140 -6.90 18.72 -21.20
C THR A 140 -6.77 19.44 -19.85
N ASN A 141 -6.07 18.82 -18.88
CA ASN A 141 -5.88 19.32 -17.51
C ASN A 141 -7.20 19.58 -16.75
N GLU A 142 -8.23 18.76 -17.01
CA GLU A 142 -9.49 18.82 -16.30
C GLU A 142 -9.35 18.24 -14.89
N ILE A 143 -9.80 18.98 -13.87
CA ILE A 143 -9.72 18.58 -12.47
C ILE A 143 -10.47 17.27 -12.20
N LEU A 144 -11.53 17.00 -12.94
CA LEU A 144 -12.32 15.78 -12.81
C LEU A 144 -11.47 14.51 -13.02
N GLY A 145 -10.48 14.54 -13.92
CA GLY A 145 -9.54 13.42 -14.11
C GLY A 145 -8.80 13.07 -12.82
N SER A 146 -8.23 14.07 -12.16
CA SER A 146 -7.53 13.90 -10.88
C SER A 146 -8.46 13.43 -9.75
N MET A 147 -9.70 13.91 -9.72
CA MET A 147 -10.70 13.49 -8.73
C MET A 147 -11.08 12.02 -8.93
N LEU A 148 -11.39 11.61 -10.15
CA LEU A 148 -11.80 10.23 -10.47
C LEU A 148 -10.66 9.24 -10.20
N LEU A 149 -9.42 9.56 -10.61
CA LEU A 149 -8.28 8.68 -10.34
C LEU A 149 -7.94 8.60 -8.85
N THR A 150 -8.07 9.70 -8.11
CA THR A 150 -7.87 9.70 -6.66
C THR A 150 -8.91 8.81 -5.98
N LEU A 151 -10.18 8.95 -6.36
CA LEU A 151 -11.27 8.12 -5.83
C LEU A 151 -11.04 6.64 -6.16
N HIS A 152 -10.64 6.34 -7.39
CA HIS A 152 -10.30 4.98 -7.81
C HIS A 152 -9.18 4.39 -6.95
N ASN A 153 -8.07 5.11 -6.78
CA ASN A 153 -6.93 4.64 -6.00
C ASN A 153 -7.30 4.38 -4.53
N ILE A 154 -8.05 5.29 -3.90
CA ILE A 154 -8.53 5.09 -2.53
C ILE A 154 -9.41 3.83 -2.46
N ASN A 155 -10.36 3.67 -3.39
CA ASN A 155 -11.20 2.49 -3.45
C ASN A 155 -10.38 1.20 -3.63
N PHE A 156 -9.41 1.20 -4.54
CA PHE A 156 -8.52 0.06 -4.76
C PHE A 156 -7.76 -0.33 -3.49
N TYR A 157 -7.19 0.65 -2.76
CA TYR A 157 -6.48 0.36 -1.51
C TYR A 157 -7.41 -0.22 -0.43
N GLN A 158 -8.66 0.26 -0.33
CA GLN A 158 -9.65 -0.30 0.58
C GLN A 158 -10.06 -1.73 0.17
N GLU A 159 -10.21 -1.99 -1.12
CA GLU A 159 -10.47 -3.33 -1.64
C GLU A 159 -9.30 -4.27 -1.37
N LEU A 160 -8.06 -3.81 -1.58
CA LEU A 160 -6.85 -4.58 -1.28
C LEU A 160 -6.78 -4.96 0.19
N MET A 161 -6.96 -4.00 1.11
CA MET A 161 -6.95 -4.27 2.56
C MET A 161 -8.08 -5.21 2.97
N SER A 162 -9.27 -5.07 2.38
CA SER A 162 -10.39 -5.99 2.61
C SER A 162 -10.08 -7.41 2.13
N ALA A 163 -9.46 -7.54 0.95
CA ALA A 163 -9.04 -8.83 0.40
C ALA A 163 -7.94 -9.49 1.26
N ILE A 164 -6.96 -8.70 1.73
CA ILE A 164 -5.92 -9.16 2.65
C ILE A 164 -6.55 -9.75 3.92
N ARG A 165 -7.40 -8.99 4.62
CA ARG A 165 -8.07 -9.46 5.85
C ARG A 165 -8.84 -10.75 5.61
N LYS A 166 -9.64 -10.81 4.55
CA LYS A 166 -10.42 -12.01 4.21
C LYS A 166 -9.53 -13.24 3.96
N ASN A 167 -8.38 -13.06 3.31
CA ASN A 167 -7.46 -14.17 3.07
C ASN A 167 -6.72 -14.60 4.34
N ILE A 168 -6.43 -13.69 5.27
CA ILE A 168 -5.90 -14.03 6.59
C ILE A 168 -6.93 -14.84 7.39
N GLU A 169 -8.18 -14.38 7.48
CA GLU A 169 -9.28 -15.07 8.18
C GLU A 169 -9.52 -16.49 7.64
N ASN A 170 -9.37 -16.68 6.33
CA ASN A 170 -9.57 -17.98 5.67
C ASN A 170 -8.30 -18.87 5.67
N GLY A 171 -7.15 -18.41 6.18
CA GLY A 171 -5.88 -19.14 6.13
C GLY A 171 -5.29 -19.28 4.71
N THR A 172 -5.68 -18.41 3.77
CA THR A 172 -5.27 -18.47 2.35
C THR A 172 -4.35 -17.33 1.92
N PHE A 173 -3.82 -16.57 2.89
CA PHE A 173 -3.04 -15.36 2.62
C PHE A 173 -1.75 -15.64 1.83
N ASP A 174 -1.07 -16.76 2.07
CA ASP A 174 0.16 -17.07 1.34
C ASP A 174 -0.09 -17.25 -0.17
N GLY A 175 -1.14 -17.94 -0.54
CA GLY A 175 -1.54 -18.07 -1.94
C GLY A 175 -1.96 -16.73 -2.59
N PHE A 176 -2.63 -15.87 -1.80
CA PHE A 176 -2.98 -14.52 -2.24
C PHE A 176 -1.73 -13.66 -2.43
N TYR A 177 -0.80 -13.69 -1.49
CA TYR A 177 0.48 -13.00 -1.59
C TYR A 177 1.27 -13.42 -2.84
N ASP A 178 1.45 -14.74 -3.06
CA ASP A 178 2.20 -15.26 -4.20
C ASP A 178 1.57 -14.89 -5.55
N LYS A 179 0.25 -14.78 -5.60
CA LYS A 179 -0.48 -14.34 -6.80
C LYS A 179 -0.22 -12.88 -7.17
N PHE A 180 -0.03 -12.01 -6.18
CA PHE A 180 -0.07 -10.57 -6.38
C PHE A 180 1.26 -9.84 -6.11
N LYS A 181 2.24 -10.45 -5.43
CA LYS A 181 3.51 -9.80 -5.04
C LYS A 181 4.30 -9.17 -6.19
N ASP A 182 4.26 -9.81 -7.37
CA ASP A 182 4.99 -9.35 -8.57
C ASP A 182 4.09 -8.58 -9.55
N LYS A 183 2.79 -8.49 -9.26
CA LYS A 183 1.80 -7.89 -10.14
C LYS A 183 1.42 -6.48 -9.70
N LEU A 184 1.33 -6.23 -8.42
CA LEU A 184 0.95 -4.97 -7.80
C LEU A 184 2.16 -4.13 -7.42
#